data_fe7b9f7d0170025e9f2b73bb3d63c312
#
_entry.id   fe7b9f7d0170025e9f2b73bb3d63c312
#
_cell.length_a   1.000
_cell.length_b   1.000
_cell.length_c   1.000
_cell.angle_alpha   90.00
_cell.angle_beta   90.00
_cell.angle_gamma   90.00
#
_symmetry.space_group_name_H-M   'P 1'
#
loop_
_entity.id
_entity.type
_entity.pdbx_description
1 polymer ?
#
loop_
_entity_poly.entity_id
_entity_poly.type
_entity_poly.pdbx_seq_one_letter_code
_entity_poly.pdbx_strand_id
1 'polypeptide(L)'
;MKLKIAIAQIDIALGNSKHNQQTVAYYAEKAAEVNADVLVYPEMWNTGYALTELTNLADINGQDSQALLSKLAKKYHLNIVGGSVATQQNHKFYNTMFVFDTSGQKVSEYNKLHVFGLMNEEKYVSAGSTVNTFDLAGVKSAAAICYDIRFPEWLRTMMSVGPQEILYVAAEWPIQRIEQWQIMLQARAIENQTFVVAANRVGRDKNNVFGGRSLIIDPLGRVIQQAGDTQETLLISTIDTDDEKMVRGQIPVFDDRRPELYY
;
A
#
# COMPACT_ATOMS: atom_id res chain seq x y z
N MET A 1 8.32 11.77 15.88
CA MET A 1 6.97 12.35 15.70
C MET A 1 5.93 11.23 15.75
N LYS A 2 4.80 11.46 16.45
CA LYS A 2 3.74 10.44 16.54
C LYS A 2 2.73 10.59 15.42
N LEU A 3 2.41 9.48 14.76
CA LEU A 3 1.38 9.39 13.71
C LEU A 3 0.37 8.29 14.04
N LYS A 4 -0.91 8.62 13.99
CA LYS A 4 -2.00 7.65 14.10
C LYS A 4 -2.34 7.11 12.71
N ILE A 5 -2.03 5.85 12.50
CA ILE A 5 -2.24 5.14 11.24
C ILE A 5 -3.54 4.35 11.32
N ALA A 6 -4.35 4.45 10.28
CA ALA A 6 -5.52 3.61 10.04
C ALA A 6 -5.30 2.78 8.78
N ILE A 7 -5.63 1.49 8.82
CA ILE A 7 -5.59 0.59 7.67
C ILE A 7 -7.00 0.04 7.46
N ALA A 8 -7.56 0.27 6.29
CA ALA A 8 -8.84 -0.30 5.88
C ALA A 8 -8.62 -1.71 5.32
N GLN A 9 -8.79 -2.73 6.13
CA GLN A 9 -8.89 -4.12 5.68
C GLN A 9 -10.31 -4.37 5.23
N ILE A 10 -10.54 -4.43 3.91
CA ILE A 10 -11.87 -4.50 3.32
C ILE A 10 -12.02 -5.70 2.38
N ASP A 11 -13.23 -6.17 2.17
CA ASP A 11 -13.58 -7.00 1.03
C ASP A 11 -13.76 -6.13 -0.22
N ILE A 12 -13.44 -6.68 -1.37
CA ILE A 12 -13.54 -5.99 -2.65
C ILE A 12 -14.51 -6.77 -3.54
N ALA A 13 -15.64 -6.16 -3.84
CA ALA A 13 -16.62 -6.75 -4.74
C ALA A 13 -16.07 -6.77 -6.18
N LEU A 14 -15.79 -7.96 -6.70
CA LEU A 14 -15.17 -8.17 -8.01
C LEU A 14 -16.00 -7.50 -9.12
N GLY A 15 -15.39 -6.56 -9.86
CA GLY A 15 -16.01 -5.83 -10.95
C GLY A 15 -17.08 -4.80 -10.56
N ASN A 16 -17.31 -4.56 -9.25
CA ASN A 16 -18.34 -3.63 -8.79
C ASN A 16 -17.75 -2.32 -8.25
N SER A 17 -17.22 -1.49 -9.15
CA SER A 17 -16.53 -0.25 -8.81
C SER A 17 -17.39 0.70 -7.97
N LYS A 18 -18.69 0.77 -8.23
CA LYS A 18 -19.59 1.65 -7.48
C LYS A 18 -19.72 1.24 -6.00
N HIS A 19 -19.89 -0.05 -5.75
CA HIS A 19 -19.93 -0.58 -4.37
C HIS A 19 -18.60 -0.34 -3.66
N ASN A 20 -17.51 -0.64 -4.34
CA ASN A 20 -16.16 -0.49 -3.77
C ASN A 20 -15.83 0.97 -3.44
N GLN A 21 -16.24 1.94 -4.28
CA GLN A 21 -16.13 3.36 -3.98
C GLN A 21 -16.92 3.78 -2.72
N GLN A 22 -18.09 3.18 -2.49
CA GLN A 22 -18.88 3.42 -1.29
C GLN A 22 -18.17 2.87 -0.05
N THR A 23 -17.59 1.68 -0.15
CA THR A 23 -16.79 1.07 0.94
C THR A 23 -15.56 1.93 1.27
N VAL A 24 -14.82 2.41 0.25
CA VAL A 24 -13.70 3.34 0.42
C VAL A 24 -14.14 4.61 1.15
N ALA A 25 -15.24 5.22 0.73
CA ALA A 25 -15.77 6.43 1.37
C ALA A 25 -16.20 6.19 2.83
N TYR A 26 -16.83 5.06 3.12
CA TYR A 26 -17.22 4.66 4.48
C TYR A 26 -16.00 4.54 5.40
N TYR A 27 -14.93 3.87 4.96
CA TYR A 27 -13.72 3.73 5.77
C TYR A 27 -12.93 5.02 5.94
N ALA A 28 -13.01 5.97 5.00
CA ALA A 28 -12.46 7.31 5.18
C ALA A 28 -13.19 8.07 6.30
N GLU A 29 -14.53 7.98 6.35
CA GLU A 29 -15.31 8.55 7.45
C GLU A 29 -14.94 7.93 8.79
N LYS A 30 -14.84 6.59 8.87
CA LYS A 30 -14.43 5.89 10.10
C LYS A 30 -13.00 6.22 10.55
N ALA A 31 -12.07 6.43 9.64
CA ALA A 31 -10.73 6.90 9.97
C ALA A 31 -10.73 8.33 10.54
N ALA A 32 -11.59 9.20 10.01
CA ALA A 32 -11.76 10.55 10.52
C ALA A 32 -12.37 10.58 11.95
N GLU A 33 -13.37 9.72 12.21
CA GLU A 33 -13.99 9.60 13.55
C GLU A 33 -12.97 9.27 14.65
N VAL A 34 -11.90 8.56 14.31
CA VAL A 34 -10.82 8.21 15.25
C VAL A 34 -9.62 9.16 15.19
N ASN A 35 -9.73 10.26 14.42
CA ASN A 35 -8.65 11.23 14.20
C ASN A 35 -7.36 10.55 13.71
N ALA A 36 -7.43 9.73 12.68
CA ALA A 36 -6.27 9.17 12.03
C ALA A 36 -5.52 10.26 11.23
N ASP A 37 -4.19 10.20 11.23
CA ASP A 37 -3.35 11.09 10.42
C ASP A 37 -3.18 10.56 9.01
N VAL A 38 -3.11 9.21 8.86
CA VAL A 38 -2.94 8.52 7.58
C VAL A 38 -3.91 7.35 7.49
N LEU A 39 -4.57 7.22 6.34
CA LEU A 39 -5.40 6.07 5.99
C LEU A 39 -4.81 5.32 4.80
N VAL A 40 -4.75 3.98 4.90
CA VAL A 40 -4.20 3.10 3.86
C VAL A 40 -5.26 2.12 3.37
N TYR A 41 -5.39 1.99 2.05
CA TYR A 41 -6.30 1.04 1.39
C TYR A 41 -5.55 -0.13 0.73
N PRO A 42 -6.23 -1.26 0.45
CA PRO A 42 -5.64 -2.41 -0.23
C PRO A 42 -5.47 -2.20 -1.75
N GLU A 43 -4.94 -3.22 -2.43
CA GLU A 43 -4.70 -3.26 -3.87
C GLU A 43 -6.00 -3.38 -4.67
N MET A 44 -6.01 -2.82 -5.90
CA MET A 44 -7.06 -2.98 -6.94
C MET A 44 -8.50 -2.78 -6.43
N TRP A 45 -8.68 -1.93 -5.42
CA TRP A 45 -9.97 -1.81 -4.74
C TRP A 45 -11.12 -1.38 -5.64
N ASN A 46 -10.87 -0.71 -6.78
CA ASN A 46 -11.94 -0.29 -7.69
C ASN A 46 -12.60 -1.49 -8.41
N THR A 47 -11.83 -2.50 -8.81
CA THR A 47 -12.32 -3.60 -9.66
C THR A 47 -12.07 -4.99 -9.08
N GLY A 48 -11.18 -5.12 -8.09
CA GLY A 48 -10.53 -6.39 -7.80
C GLY A 48 -9.75 -6.89 -9.02
N TYR A 49 -9.38 -8.16 -9.00
CA TYR A 49 -8.71 -8.80 -10.13
C TYR A 49 -9.69 -9.24 -11.25
N ALA A 50 -10.64 -8.37 -11.62
CA ALA A 50 -11.52 -8.57 -12.79
C ALA A 50 -10.77 -8.30 -14.11
N LEU A 51 -9.60 -8.93 -14.28
CA LEU A 51 -8.62 -8.60 -15.32
C LEU A 51 -9.15 -8.76 -16.74
N THR A 52 -10.03 -9.72 -16.99
CA THR A 52 -10.64 -9.96 -18.31
C THR A 52 -11.65 -8.87 -18.72
N GLU A 53 -12.06 -8.02 -17.76
CA GLU A 53 -13.08 -6.99 -17.96
C GLU A 53 -12.48 -5.57 -17.93
N LEU A 54 -11.15 -5.41 -17.87
CA LEU A 54 -10.47 -4.11 -17.72
C LEU A 54 -10.84 -3.11 -18.81
N THR A 55 -11.14 -3.56 -20.04
CA THR A 55 -11.59 -2.68 -21.14
C THR A 55 -12.84 -1.88 -20.75
N ASN A 56 -13.70 -2.44 -19.89
CA ASN A 56 -14.94 -1.81 -19.47
C ASN A 56 -14.86 -1.21 -18.04
N LEU A 57 -13.92 -1.70 -17.22
CA LEU A 57 -13.89 -1.40 -15.80
C LEU A 57 -12.74 -0.49 -15.37
N ALA A 58 -11.64 -0.46 -16.13
CA ALA A 58 -10.48 0.32 -15.77
C ALA A 58 -10.79 1.83 -15.81
N ASP A 59 -10.34 2.53 -14.79
CA ASP A 59 -10.51 3.97 -14.64
C ASP A 59 -9.57 4.72 -15.61
N ILE A 60 -10.14 5.49 -16.54
CA ILE A 60 -9.38 6.23 -17.55
C ILE A 60 -8.50 7.29 -16.86
N ASN A 61 -7.19 7.11 -16.96
CA ASN A 61 -6.18 7.92 -16.26
C ASN A 61 -6.40 8.02 -14.73
N GLY A 62 -7.17 7.09 -14.16
CA GLY A 62 -7.52 7.11 -12.74
C GLY A 62 -8.39 8.30 -12.31
N GLN A 63 -9.12 8.93 -13.23
CA GLN A 63 -9.85 10.18 -12.98
C GLN A 63 -10.87 10.07 -11.87
N ASP A 64 -11.71 9.03 -11.88
CA ASP A 64 -12.77 8.83 -10.89
C ASP A 64 -12.19 8.50 -9.51
N SER A 65 -11.19 7.62 -9.48
CA SER A 65 -10.49 7.22 -8.25
C SER A 65 -9.72 8.40 -7.63
N GLN A 66 -9.02 9.17 -8.43
CA GLN A 66 -8.32 10.37 -7.97
C GLN A 66 -9.30 11.42 -7.44
N ALA A 67 -10.40 11.67 -8.14
CA ALA A 67 -11.42 12.63 -7.71
C ALA A 67 -12.05 12.21 -6.37
N LEU A 68 -12.34 10.90 -6.19
CA LEU A 68 -12.86 10.37 -4.94
C LEU A 68 -11.86 10.53 -3.80
N LEU A 69 -10.62 10.03 -3.97
CA LEU A 69 -9.58 10.05 -2.92
C LEU A 69 -9.21 11.49 -2.52
N SER A 70 -9.03 12.39 -3.49
CA SER A 70 -8.77 13.81 -3.25
C SER A 70 -9.90 14.48 -2.45
N LYS A 71 -11.16 14.22 -2.83
CA LYS A 71 -12.34 14.73 -2.12
C LYS A 71 -12.38 14.22 -0.68
N LEU A 72 -12.12 12.93 -0.45
CA LEU A 72 -12.14 12.32 0.89
C LEU A 72 -10.99 12.87 1.75
N ALA A 73 -9.78 12.97 1.20
CA ALA A 73 -8.61 13.53 1.87
C ALA A 73 -8.89 14.95 2.36
N LYS A 74 -9.40 15.81 1.47
CA LYS A 74 -9.76 17.19 1.79
C LYS A 74 -10.91 17.30 2.79
N LYS A 75 -12.00 16.51 2.57
CA LYS A 75 -13.20 16.54 3.43
C LYS A 75 -12.88 16.17 4.87
N TYR A 76 -12.05 15.17 5.06
CA TYR A 76 -11.78 14.59 6.37
C TYR A 76 -10.40 14.97 6.95
N HIS A 77 -9.63 15.81 6.25
CA HIS A 77 -8.25 16.19 6.62
C HIS A 77 -7.35 14.98 6.88
N LEU A 78 -7.49 13.97 6.01
CA LEU A 78 -6.72 12.72 6.06
C LEU A 78 -5.62 12.71 4.99
N ASN A 79 -4.41 12.28 5.35
CA ASN A 79 -3.49 11.80 4.34
C ASN A 79 -3.94 10.41 3.89
N ILE A 80 -4.00 10.16 2.60
CA ILE A 80 -4.52 8.90 2.05
C ILE A 80 -3.48 8.22 1.15
N VAL A 81 -2.99 7.06 1.58
CA VAL A 81 -2.33 6.10 0.69
C VAL A 81 -3.45 5.28 0.07
N GLY A 82 -3.80 5.60 -1.16
CA GLY A 82 -5.04 5.19 -1.81
C GLY A 82 -5.10 3.71 -2.23
N GLY A 83 -4.21 2.86 -1.69
CA GLY A 83 -4.11 1.50 -2.17
C GLY A 83 -3.70 1.47 -3.64
N SER A 84 -4.37 0.64 -4.44
CA SER A 84 -4.24 0.77 -5.89
C SER A 84 -5.55 0.52 -6.61
N VAL A 85 -5.59 0.92 -7.88
CA VAL A 85 -6.74 0.82 -8.77
C VAL A 85 -6.31 0.37 -10.16
N ALA A 86 -7.21 -0.31 -10.86
CA ALA A 86 -7.03 -0.58 -12.29
C ALA A 86 -7.23 0.73 -13.06
N THR A 87 -6.20 1.17 -13.78
CA THR A 87 -6.26 2.34 -14.65
C THR A 87 -6.01 1.97 -16.11
N GLN A 88 -6.54 2.78 -17.01
CA GLN A 88 -6.17 2.76 -18.43
C GLN A 88 -5.44 4.04 -18.79
N GLN A 89 -4.17 3.92 -19.19
CA GLN A 89 -3.32 5.05 -19.60
C GLN A 89 -2.71 4.72 -20.98
N ASN A 90 -2.85 5.61 -21.97
CA ASN A 90 -2.30 5.42 -23.32
C ASN A 90 -2.62 4.04 -23.93
N HIS A 91 -3.87 3.58 -23.83
CA HIS A 91 -4.35 2.28 -24.29
C HIS A 91 -3.71 1.05 -23.61
N LYS A 92 -3.01 1.24 -22.48
CA LYS A 92 -2.48 0.17 -21.62
C LYS A 92 -3.16 0.20 -20.28
N PHE A 93 -3.29 -0.98 -19.65
CA PHE A 93 -3.80 -1.07 -18.30
C PHE A 93 -2.65 -1.13 -17.31
N TYR A 94 -2.86 -0.51 -16.13
CA TYR A 94 -1.91 -0.48 -15.03
C TYR A 94 -2.62 -0.74 -13.71
N ASN A 95 -1.86 -1.26 -12.75
CA ASN A 95 -2.21 -1.35 -11.35
C ASN A 95 -1.57 -0.13 -10.67
N THR A 96 -2.35 0.93 -10.44
CA THR A 96 -1.84 2.26 -10.09
C THR A 96 -2.22 2.67 -8.68
N MET A 97 -1.23 3.06 -7.88
CA MET A 97 -1.41 3.70 -6.59
C MET A 97 -1.40 5.21 -6.72
N PHE A 98 -2.30 5.87 -6.02
CA PHE A 98 -2.32 7.33 -5.84
C PHE A 98 -2.21 7.66 -4.36
N VAL A 99 -1.46 8.71 -4.02
CA VAL A 99 -1.31 9.21 -2.65
C VAL A 99 -1.74 10.68 -2.59
N PHE A 100 -2.52 11.03 -1.56
CA PHE A 100 -3.06 12.37 -1.37
C PHE A 100 -2.74 12.90 0.02
N ASP A 101 -2.41 14.19 0.11
CA ASP A 101 -2.28 14.89 1.39
C ASP A 101 -3.64 15.40 1.91
N THR A 102 -3.63 15.98 3.10
CA THR A 102 -4.84 16.50 3.77
C THR A 102 -5.53 17.65 3.01
N SER A 103 -4.86 18.30 2.07
CA SER A 103 -5.47 19.32 1.21
C SER A 103 -6.20 18.74 0.01
N GLY A 104 -6.04 17.43 -0.23
CA GLY A 104 -6.51 16.71 -1.40
C GLY A 104 -5.58 16.84 -2.60
N GLN A 105 -4.35 17.33 -2.41
CA GLN A 105 -3.34 17.35 -3.47
C GLN A 105 -2.72 15.96 -3.63
N LYS A 106 -2.60 15.50 -4.89
CA LYS A 106 -1.87 14.27 -5.20
C LYS A 106 -0.38 14.49 -4.99
N VAL A 107 0.22 13.71 -4.09
CA VAL A 107 1.66 13.77 -3.77
C VAL A 107 2.46 12.67 -4.44
N SER A 108 1.82 11.57 -4.84
CA SER A 108 2.47 10.48 -5.57
C SER A 108 1.50 9.73 -6.49
N GLU A 109 2.08 9.16 -7.56
CA GLU A 109 1.46 8.20 -8.48
C GLU A 109 2.47 7.11 -8.81
N TYR A 110 2.07 5.83 -8.69
CA TYR A 110 2.95 4.70 -8.91
C TYR A 110 2.22 3.57 -9.64
N ASN A 111 2.76 3.15 -10.76
CA ASN A 111 2.34 1.94 -11.44
C ASN A 111 3.17 0.76 -10.93
N LYS A 112 2.50 -0.31 -10.47
CA LYS A 112 3.13 -1.53 -9.95
C LYS A 112 4.24 -2.01 -10.89
N LEU A 113 5.44 -2.21 -10.33
CA LEU A 113 6.59 -2.63 -11.14
C LEU A 113 6.55 -4.12 -11.46
N HIS A 114 6.25 -4.97 -10.47
CA HIS A 114 6.27 -6.41 -10.62
C HIS A 114 4.85 -6.97 -10.71
N VAL A 115 4.41 -7.27 -11.91
CA VAL A 115 3.11 -7.89 -12.16
C VAL A 115 3.13 -9.39 -11.84
N PHE A 116 2.03 -9.95 -11.31
CA PHE A 116 2.00 -11.27 -10.70
C PHE A 116 1.45 -12.35 -11.65
N GLY A 117 2.34 -13.18 -12.19
CA GLY A 117 2.00 -14.20 -13.21
C GLY A 117 1.04 -15.29 -12.73
N LEU A 118 1.08 -15.72 -11.45
CA LEU A 118 0.16 -16.75 -10.95
C LEU A 118 -1.32 -16.33 -10.95
N MET A 119 -1.60 -15.03 -11.01
CA MET A 119 -2.95 -14.48 -11.17
C MET A 119 -3.19 -13.95 -12.58
N ASN A 120 -2.30 -14.26 -13.54
CA ASN A 120 -2.32 -13.82 -14.92
C ASN A 120 -2.28 -12.28 -15.10
N GLU A 121 -1.79 -11.55 -14.11
CA GLU A 121 -1.73 -10.09 -14.16
C GLU A 121 -0.89 -9.62 -15.36
N GLU A 122 0.22 -10.31 -15.66
CA GLU A 122 1.13 -10.02 -16.76
C GLU A 122 0.49 -10.08 -18.16
N LYS A 123 -0.66 -10.74 -18.28
CA LYS A 123 -1.39 -10.84 -19.56
C LYS A 123 -2.23 -9.60 -19.85
N TYR A 124 -2.58 -8.85 -18.83
CA TYR A 124 -3.54 -7.76 -18.91
C TYR A 124 -2.96 -6.41 -18.48
N VAL A 125 -2.03 -6.41 -17.52
CA VAL A 125 -1.51 -5.21 -16.87
C VAL A 125 -0.05 -5.00 -17.26
N SER A 126 0.29 -3.79 -17.63
CA SER A 126 1.66 -3.37 -17.95
C SER A 126 2.41 -3.04 -16.68
N ALA A 127 3.70 -3.39 -16.63
CA ALA A 127 4.60 -3.00 -15.54
C ALA A 127 4.88 -1.49 -15.56
N GLY A 128 5.04 -0.90 -14.37
CA GLY A 128 5.58 0.43 -14.18
C GLY A 128 7.09 0.49 -14.39
N SER A 129 7.68 1.68 -14.18
CA SER A 129 9.12 1.89 -14.41
C SER A 129 9.77 2.93 -13.47
N THR A 130 9.04 3.38 -12.44
CA THR A 130 9.49 4.48 -11.57
C THR A 130 9.55 4.04 -10.12
N VAL A 131 10.49 4.60 -9.35
CA VAL A 131 10.50 4.49 -7.89
C VAL A 131 9.34 5.28 -7.30
N ASN A 132 8.86 4.87 -6.12
CA ASN A 132 7.75 5.50 -5.44
C ASN A 132 8.17 5.98 -4.05
N THR A 133 8.71 7.18 -3.98
CA THR A 133 9.07 7.88 -2.74
C THR A 133 8.40 9.24 -2.71
N PHE A 134 7.95 9.66 -1.54
CA PHE A 134 7.21 10.91 -1.36
C PHE A 134 7.25 11.38 0.10
N ASP A 135 6.94 12.64 0.34
CA ASP A 135 6.70 13.17 1.68
C ASP A 135 5.20 13.13 1.99
N LEU A 136 4.82 12.52 3.12
CA LEU A 136 3.42 12.46 3.57
C LEU A 136 3.35 12.69 5.07
N ALA A 137 2.45 13.56 5.52
CA ALA A 137 2.31 13.92 6.94
C ALA A 137 3.64 14.39 7.59
N GLY A 138 4.53 15.01 6.82
CA GLY A 138 5.85 15.46 7.28
C GLY A 138 6.89 14.34 7.43
N VAL A 139 6.62 13.14 6.90
CA VAL A 139 7.47 11.95 7.00
C VAL A 139 7.86 11.47 5.61
N LYS A 140 9.15 11.15 5.42
CA LYS A 140 9.64 10.54 4.19
C LYS A 140 9.15 9.11 4.07
N SER A 141 8.50 8.81 2.98
CA SER A 141 7.77 7.57 2.78
C SER A 141 8.05 6.94 1.42
N ALA A 142 7.94 5.62 1.39
CA ALA A 142 7.89 4.86 0.15
C ALA A 142 6.63 4.01 0.10
N ALA A 143 6.20 3.59 -1.07
CA ALA A 143 5.11 2.63 -1.16
C ALA A 143 5.31 1.63 -2.30
N ALA A 144 4.81 0.42 -2.09
CA ALA A 144 4.89 -0.73 -2.98
C ALA A 144 3.54 -1.44 -3.10
N ILE A 145 3.35 -2.23 -4.15
CA ILE A 145 2.11 -2.96 -4.38
C ILE A 145 2.38 -4.46 -4.38
N CYS A 146 1.82 -5.16 -3.39
CA CYS A 146 1.66 -6.61 -3.32
C CYS A 146 2.95 -7.40 -3.69
N TYR A 147 3.04 -7.89 -4.92
CA TYR A 147 4.14 -8.70 -5.39
C TYR A 147 5.50 -8.02 -5.32
N ASP A 148 5.55 -6.67 -5.34
CA ASP A 148 6.79 -5.89 -5.19
C ASP A 148 7.58 -6.26 -3.92
N ILE A 149 6.89 -6.68 -2.84
CA ILE A 149 7.57 -7.03 -1.58
C ILE A 149 8.44 -8.28 -1.68
N ARG A 150 8.32 -9.08 -2.74
CA ARG A 150 9.18 -10.25 -2.98
C ARG A 150 10.56 -9.88 -3.52
N PHE A 151 10.76 -8.65 -3.94
CA PHE A 151 11.97 -8.15 -4.57
C PHE A 151 12.73 -7.22 -3.62
N PRO A 152 13.64 -7.75 -2.76
CA PRO A 152 14.40 -6.94 -1.81
C PRO A 152 15.24 -5.86 -2.53
N GLU A 153 15.73 -6.16 -3.74
CA GLU A 153 16.53 -5.23 -4.55
C GLU A 153 15.72 -3.97 -4.90
N TRP A 154 14.43 -4.15 -5.25
CA TRP A 154 13.54 -3.05 -5.59
C TRP A 154 13.23 -2.17 -4.38
N LEU A 155 12.88 -2.81 -3.26
CA LEU A 155 12.60 -2.06 -2.03
C LEU A 155 13.86 -1.36 -1.52
N ARG A 156 15.03 -2.02 -1.57
CA ARG A 156 16.30 -1.40 -1.23
C ARG A 156 16.61 -0.20 -2.13
N THR A 157 16.29 -0.26 -3.41
CA THR A 157 16.46 0.87 -4.34
C THR A 157 15.63 2.07 -3.87
N MET A 158 14.36 1.90 -3.56
CA MET A 158 13.51 2.97 -3.02
C MET A 158 14.07 3.54 -1.71
N MET A 159 14.47 2.68 -0.77
CA MET A 159 15.03 3.08 0.53
C MET A 159 16.40 3.76 0.41
N SER A 160 17.11 3.59 -0.71
CA SER A 160 18.44 4.16 -0.94
C SER A 160 18.40 5.54 -1.62
N VAL A 161 17.25 6.00 -2.10
CA VAL A 161 17.07 7.38 -2.62
C VAL A 161 17.22 8.42 -1.49
N GLY A 162 17.02 8.01 -0.26
CA GLY A 162 17.16 8.76 0.99
C GLY A 162 16.50 7.95 2.10
N PRO A 163 16.73 8.28 3.37
CA PRO A 163 16.11 7.55 4.48
C PRO A 163 14.60 7.68 4.40
N GLN A 164 13.91 6.57 4.12
CA GLN A 164 12.44 6.48 4.16
C GLN A 164 12.04 5.92 5.52
N GLU A 165 11.21 6.66 6.24
CA GLU A 165 10.81 6.31 7.62
C GLU A 165 9.66 5.30 7.61
N ILE A 166 8.78 5.34 6.57
CA ILE A 166 7.64 4.42 6.43
C ILE A 166 7.60 3.81 5.03
N LEU A 167 7.42 2.49 4.96
CA LEU A 167 7.05 1.75 3.77
C LEU A 167 5.57 1.37 3.83
N TYR A 168 4.75 1.93 2.96
CA TYR A 168 3.36 1.52 2.78
C TYR A 168 3.26 0.39 1.76
N VAL A 169 2.39 -0.59 2.03
CA VAL A 169 2.15 -1.72 1.11
C VAL A 169 0.66 -1.95 0.94
N ALA A 170 0.20 -1.98 -0.29
CA ALA A 170 -1.18 -2.34 -0.64
C ALA A 170 -1.21 -3.72 -1.30
N ALA A 171 -2.14 -4.62 -0.90
CA ALA A 171 -2.18 -5.97 -1.43
C ALA A 171 -3.57 -6.58 -1.57
N GLU A 172 -3.69 -7.51 -2.51
CA GLU A 172 -4.67 -8.59 -2.60
C GLU A 172 -3.95 -9.94 -2.41
N TRP A 173 -3.48 -10.23 -1.18
CA TRP A 173 -2.63 -11.38 -0.89
C TRP A 173 -3.45 -12.61 -0.48
N PRO A 174 -3.36 -13.71 -1.24
CA PRO A 174 -4.14 -14.91 -0.98
C PRO A 174 -3.73 -15.65 0.30
N ILE A 175 -4.72 -16.28 0.96
CA ILE A 175 -4.54 -16.99 2.22
C ILE A 175 -3.52 -18.12 2.14
N GLN A 176 -3.37 -18.78 0.98
CA GLN A 176 -2.42 -19.88 0.79
C GLN A 176 -0.96 -19.48 1.01
N ARG A 177 -0.66 -18.18 0.98
CA ARG A 177 0.68 -17.61 1.15
C ARG A 177 0.74 -16.58 2.27
N ILE A 178 -0.21 -16.60 3.19
CA ILE A 178 -0.35 -15.55 4.21
C ILE A 178 0.81 -15.55 5.23
N GLU A 179 1.41 -16.70 5.50
CA GLU A 179 2.60 -16.76 6.36
C GLU A 179 3.80 -16.05 5.68
N GLN A 180 3.95 -16.20 4.35
CA GLN A 180 4.98 -15.50 3.60
C GLN A 180 4.77 -13.98 3.58
N TRP A 181 3.52 -13.52 3.58
CA TRP A 181 3.16 -12.12 3.69
C TRP A 181 3.78 -11.49 4.93
N GLN A 182 3.51 -12.05 6.09
CA GLN A 182 4.02 -11.54 7.35
C GLN A 182 5.55 -11.61 7.44
N ILE A 183 6.15 -12.78 7.12
CA ILE A 183 7.59 -12.98 7.20
C ILE A 183 8.35 -11.99 6.29
N MET A 184 7.89 -11.81 5.05
CA MET A 184 8.53 -10.86 4.15
C MET A 184 8.40 -9.42 4.61
N LEU A 185 7.23 -8.99 5.09
CA LEU A 185 7.07 -7.63 5.60
C LEU A 185 7.94 -7.36 6.82
N GLN A 186 8.09 -8.32 7.74
CA GLN A 186 9.02 -8.20 8.85
C GLN A 186 10.48 -8.10 8.37
N ALA A 187 10.87 -8.92 7.37
CA ALA A 187 12.20 -8.81 6.76
C ALA A 187 12.43 -7.43 6.13
N ARG A 188 11.42 -6.88 5.41
CA ARG A 188 11.50 -5.53 4.82
C ARG A 188 11.65 -4.43 5.87
N ALA A 189 10.96 -4.55 7.00
CA ALA A 189 11.11 -3.63 8.13
C ALA A 189 12.53 -3.67 8.70
N ILE A 190 13.04 -4.86 9.00
CA ILE A 190 14.36 -5.07 9.62
C ILE A 190 15.49 -4.60 8.69
N GLU A 191 15.52 -5.09 7.45
CA GLU A 191 16.63 -4.84 6.54
C GLU A 191 16.72 -3.38 6.06
N ASN A 192 15.59 -2.67 6.06
CA ASN A 192 15.52 -1.25 5.68
C ASN A 192 15.40 -0.32 6.88
N GLN A 193 15.31 -0.87 8.09
CA GLN A 193 15.16 -0.11 9.34
C GLN A 193 14.06 0.95 9.21
N THR A 194 12.86 0.52 8.79
CA THR A 194 11.71 1.36 8.46
C THR A 194 10.45 0.79 9.08
N PHE A 195 9.48 1.63 9.41
CA PHE A 195 8.14 1.13 9.70
C PHE A 195 7.54 0.52 8.44
N VAL A 196 6.78 -0.58 8.58
CA VAL A 196 5.99 -1.14 7.49
C VAL A 196 4.52 -1.06 7.87
N VAL A 197 3.71 -0.43 6.99
CA VAL A 197 2.26 -0.28 7.13
C VAL A 197 1.63 -0.98 5.94
N ALA A 198 1.02 -2.14 6.15
CA ALA A 198 0.60 -3.02 5.07
C ALA A 198 -0.90 -3.33 5.13
N ALA A 199 -1.63 -2.91 4.09
CA ALA A 199 -3.04 -3.19 3.88
C ALA A 199 -3.22 -4.40 2.97
N ASN A 200 -3.91 -5.43 3.44
CA ASN A 200 -4.36 -6.54 2.63
C ASN A 200 -5.88 -6.64 2.67
N ARG A 201 -6.49 -7.09 1.59
CA ARG A 201 -7.93 -7.34 1.58
C ARG A 201 -8.31 -8.65 2.29
N VAL A 202 -9.59 -8.77 2.62
CA VAL A 202 -10.26 -10.01 3.01
C VAL A 202 -11.26 -10.46 1.93
N GLY A 203 -12.06 -11.47 2.24
CA GLY A 203 -13.11 -11.97 1.36
C GLY A 203 -12.60 -12.92 0.29
N ARG A 204 -13.36 -13.04 -0.79
CA ARG A 204 -13.07 -14.00 -1.87
C ARG A 204 -13.51 -13.49 -3.24
N ASP A 205 -12.83 -13.96 -4.27
CA ASP A 205 -13.32 -13.95 -5.64
C ASP A 205 -13.64 -15.40 -6.10
N LYS A 206 -13.81 -15.60 -7.42
CA LYS A 206 -14.11 -16.94 -7.99
C LYS A 206 -12.99 -17.96 -7.73
N ASN A 207 -11.74 -17.52 -7.64
CA ASN A 207 -10.56 -18.37 -7.67
C ASN A 207 -9.72 -18.27 -6.38
N ASN A 208 -9.88 -17.21 -5.60
CA ASN A 208 -9.01 -16.90 -4.48
C ASN A 208 -9.80 -16.60 -3.22
N VAL A 209 -9.23 -16.97 -2.08
CA VAL A 209 -9.60 -16.49 -0.76
C VAL A 209 -8.44 -15.61 -0.28
N PHE A 210 -8.74 -14.40 0.19
CA PHE A 210 -7.75 -13.44 0.63
C PHE A 210 -7.57 -13.50 2.15
N GLY A 211 -6.31 -13.39 2.58
CA GLY A 211 -5.92 -13.77 3.93
C GLY A 211 -5.95 -12.67 4.96
N GLY A 212 -6.40 -11.44 4.63
CA GLY A 212 -6.38 -10.33 5.59
C GLY A 212 -5.00 -10.12 6.19
N ARG A 213 -4.92 -10.12 7.53
CA ARG A 213 -3.67 -9.86 8.28
C ARG A 213 -2.98 -8.58 7.83
N SER A 214 -3.75 -7.52 7.63
CA SER A 214 -3.19 -6.17 7.54
C SER A 214 -2.44 -5.87 8.81
N LEU A 215 -1.26 -5.23 8.74
CA LEU A 215 -0.41 -5.11 9.91
C LEU A 215 0.49 -3.87 9.86
N ILE A 216 0.95 -3.48 11.06
CA ILE A 216 1.94 -2.43 11.28
C ILE A 216 3.14 -3.07 11.99
N ILE A 217 4.34 -2.82 11.47
CA ILE A 217 5.61 -3.40 11.94
C ILE A 217 6.59 -2.29 12.25
N ASP A 218 7.32 -2.39 13.36
CA ASP A 218 8.37 -1.44 13.73
C ASP A 218 9.69 -1.71 12.99
N PRO A 219 10.68 -0.79 13.03
CA PRO A 219 11.97 -0.97 12.37
C PRO A 219 12.82 -2.14 12.89
N LEU A 220 12.45 -2.76 14.02
CA LEU A 220 13.06 -3.97 14.56
C LEU A 220 12.34 -5.25 14.10
N GLY A 221 11.30 -5.13 13.28
CA GLY A 221 10.52 -6.26 12.77
C GLY A 221 9.43 -6.76 13.73
N ARG A 222 9.13 -6.04 14.82
CA ARG A 222 8.06 -6.41 15.75
C ARG A 222 6.71 -6.00 15.19
N VAL A 223 5.75 -6.90 15.21
CA VAL A 223 4.37 -6.57 14.84
C VAL A 223 3.75 -5.73 15.96
N ILE A 224 3.50 -4.46 15.69
CA ILE A 224 2.85 -3.52 16.60
C ILE A 224 1.37 -3.84 16.70
N GLN A 225 0.73 -4.06 15.55
CA GLN A 225 -0.69 -4.37 15.45
C GLN A 225 -0.98 -5.19 14.19
N GLN A 226 -1.95 -6.11 14.28
CA GLN A 226 -2.36 -6.98 13.18
C GLN A 226 -3.88 -7.21 13.22
N ALA A 227 -4.50 -7.19 12.05
CA ALA A 227 -5.91 -7.55 11.87
C ALA A 227 -6.09 -9.07 11.74
N GLY A 228 -7.33 -9.52 11.88
CA GLY A 228 -7.70 -10.94 11.64
C GLY A 228 -7.68 -11.31 10.16
N ASP A 229 -7.94 -12.60 9.89
CA ASP A 229 -7.80 -13.20 8.55
C ASP A 229 -9.03 -13.00 7.65
N THR A 230 -10.22 -12.79 8.24
CA THR A 230 -11.48 -12.96 7.50
C THR A 230 -12.46 -11.80 7.59
N GLN A 231 -12.26 -10.87 8.51
CA GLN A 231 -13.22 -9.81 8.78
C GLN A 231 -12.74 -8.47 8.25
N GLU A 232 -13.66 -7.70 7.69
CA GLU A 232 -13.42 -6.29 7.43
C GLU A 232 -13.20 -5.55 8.76
N THR A 233 -12.21 -4.67 8.78
CA THR A 233 -11.90 -3.88 9.96
C THR A 233 -11.12 -2.62 9.62
N LEU A 234 -11.25 -1.60 10.45
CA LEU A 234 -10.31 -0.49 10.50
C LEU A 234 -9.26 -0.78 11.58
N LEU A 235 -8.06 -1.20 11.16
CA LEU A 235 -6.94 -1.41 12.06
C LEU A 235 -6.32 -0.06 12.42
N ILE A 236 -6.13 0.22 13.71
CA ILE A 236 -5.64 1.53 14.16
C ILE A 236 -4.46 1.32 15.10
N SER A 237 -3.37 2.05 14.88
CA SER A 237 -2.25 2.13 15.81
C SER A 237 -1.55 3.48 15.71
N THR A 238 -0.80 3.82 16.75
CA THR A 238 0.09 4.99 16.74
C THR A 238 1.53 4.51 16.66
N ILE A 239 2.29 5.06 15.73
CA ILE A 239 3.74 4.86 15.60
C ILE A 239 4.48 6.14 16.00
N ASP A 240 5.72 5.99 16.48
CA ASP A 240 6.61 7.13 16.73
C ASP A 240 7.82 7.03 15.80
N THR A 241 7.93 7.95 14.83
CA THR A 241 9.00 7.90 13.82
C THR A 241 10.40 8.14 14.42
N ASP A 242 10.49 8.61 15.66
CA ASP A 242 11.78 8.75 16.33
C ASP A 242 12.41 7.37 16.67
N ASP A 243 11.60 6.30 16.73
CA ASP A 243 12.12 4.92 16.92
C ASP A 243 12.99 4.48 15.74
N GLU A 244 12.67 4.88 14.52
CA GLU A 244 13.46 4.59 13.32
C GLU A 244 14.86 5.23 13.40
N LYS A 245 14.93 6.48 13.80
CA LYS A 245 16.20 7.21 13.98
C LYS A 245 17.08 6.56 15.03
N MET A 246 16.47 6.10 16.14
CA MET A 246 17.16 5.40 17.20
C MET A 246 17.74 4.07 16.67
N VAL A 247 16.98 3.27 15.93
CA VAL A 247 17.45 1.99 15.38
C VAL A 247 18.60 2.20 14.39
N ARG A 248 18.49 3.16 13.47
CA ARG A 248 19.57 3.50 12.52
C ARG A 248 20.82 4.02 13.21
N GLY A 249 20.67 4.78 14.28
CA GLY A 249 21.80 5.25 15.09
C GLY A 249 22.54 4.14 15.84
N GLN A 250 21.84 3.04 16.18
CA GLN A 250 22.45 1.88 16.86
C GLN A 250 23.13 0.91 15.89
N ILE A 251 22.53 0.70 14.72
CA ILE A 251 23.03 -0.23 13.68
C ILE A 251 22.97 0.50 12.33
N PRO A 252 24.05 1.17 11.89
CA PRO A 252 24.01 2.05 10.72
C PRO A 252 24.09 1.27 9.40
N VAL A 253 23.11 0.39 9.12
CA VAL A 253 23.09 -0.52 7.96
C VAL A 253 23.32 0.21 6.63
N PHE A 254 22.75 1.42 6.47
CA PHE A 254 22.88 2.16 5.22
C PHE A 254 24.28 2.75 5.02
N ASP A 255 24.96 3.15 6.10
CA ASP A 255 26.33 3.67 6.05
C ASP A 255 27.34 2.55 5.85
N ASP A 256 27.07 1.34 6.39
CA ASP A 256 27.93 0.15 6.29
C ASP A 256 27.78 -0.57 4.93
N ARG A 257 26.84 -0.16 4.07
CA ARG A 257 26.68 -0.76 2.74
C ARG A 257 27.90 -0.55 1.85
N ARG A 258 28.11 -1.51 0.98
CA ARG A 258 29.17 -1.47 -0.03
C ARG A 258 28.58 -1.54 -1.45
N PRO A 259 27.85 -0.47 -1.88
CA PRO A 259 27.13 -0.47 -3.16
C PRO A 259 28.01 -0.78 -4.36
N GLU A 260 29.30 -0.44 -4.29
CA GLU A 260 30.27 -0.71 -5.32
C GLU A 260 30.51 -2.22 -5.58
N LEU A 261 30.00 -3.08 -4.69
CA LEU A 261 30.07 -4.54 -4.81
C LEU A 261 28.74 -5.20 -5.14
N TYR A 262 27.65 -4.42 -5.23
CA TYR A 262 26.27 -4.95 -5.36
C TYR A 262 25.70 -4.68 -6.76
N TYR A 263 26.32 -5.07 -7.84
CA TYR A 263 25.96 -4.83 -9.25
C TYR A 263 26.54 -3.56 -9.86
#